data_42407b51876fbb514334a029d8343754
#
_entry.id   42407b51876fbb514334a029d8343754
#
_cell.length_a   1.000
_cell.length_b   1.000
_cell.length_c   1.000
_cell.angle_alpha   90.00
_cell.angle_beta   90.00
_cell.angle_gamma   90.00
#
_symmetry.space_group_name_H-M   'P 1'
#
loop_
_entity.id
_entity.type
_entity.pdbx_description
1 polymer ?
#
loop_
_entity_poly.entity_id
_entity_poly.type
_entity_poly.pdbx_seq_one_letter_code
_entity_poly.pdbx_strand_id
1 'polypeptide(L)'
;MNVNLLLPAALACALAACASTTASTSKVAAAPADAFLAAITRHCGQAFAGRIIANTPKTGAPDAFEGKALVMHVRGCDDPSRQLRIPFHVGDDHSRTWVLTRTASGLRLKHDHRHADGKPDVLTMYGGDTVQPGSAVRQEFPVDAESIALFGRTGSAVSVTNTWAMEIEPGRRFLYELRRPGGRLFQVEFDLAVPVAAPPPPWGS
;
A
#
# COMPACT_ATOMS: atom_id res chain seq x y z
N MET A 1 38.61 -91.47 20.02
CA MET A 1 39.27 -90.18 19.75
C MET A 1 38.23 -89.30 19.12
N ASN A 2 37.56 -88.45 19.92
CA ASN A 2 36.52 -87.55 19.47
C ASN A 2 37.08 -86.13 19.41
N VAL A 3 37.09 -85.54 18.22
CA VAL A 3 37.56 -84.22 18.02
C VAL A 3 36.32 -83.32 17.95
N ASN A 4 36.09 -82.44 18.95
CA ASN A 4 35.06 -81.45 18.97
C ASN A 4 35.51 -80.23 18.17
N LEU A 5 34.75 -79.89 17.11
CA LEU A 5 34.94 -78.70 16.27
C LEU A 5 34.02 -77.57 16.79
N LEU A 6 34.66 -76.55 17.41
CA LEU A 6 33.97 -75.34 17.84
C LEU A 6 33.86 -74.37 16.67
N LEU A 7 32.60 -74.00 16.25
CA LEU A 7 32.34 -72.94 15.33
C LEU A 7 32.24 -71.57 16.07
N PRO A 8 32.84 -70.49 15.57
CA PRO A 8 32.62 -69.16 16.16
C PRO A 8 31.32 -68.53 15.57
N ALA A 9 30.46 -68.02 16.46
CA ALA A 9 29.29 -67.23 16.10
C ALA A 9 29.78 -65.86 15.78
N ALA A 10 29.51 -65.41 14.52
CA ALA A 10 29.72 -64.03 14.10
C ALA A 10 28.48 -63.16 14.46
N LEU A 11 28.67 -62.19 15.34
CA LEU A 11 27.68 -61.20 15.77
C LEU A 11 27.63 -60.06 14.74
N ALA A 12 26.60 -60.00 13.91
CA ALA A 12 26.39 -58.90 12.96
C ALA A 12 25.68 -57.72 13.69
N CYS A 13 26.44 -56.65 13.95
CA CYS A 13 25.85 -55.37 14.39
C CYS A 13 25.18 -54.66 13.21
N ALA A 14 23.85 -54.59 13.20
CA ALA A 14 23.10 -53.77 12.27
C ALA A 14 23.10 -52.31 12.74
N LEU A 15 23.84 -51.45 12.04
CA LEU A 15 23.81 -49.99 12.23
C LEU A 15 22.53 -49.44 11.59
N ALA A 16 21.52 -49.10 12.40
CA ALA A 16 20.34 -48.35 11.97
C ALA A 16 20.73 -46.88 11.73
N ALA A 17 20.88 -46.48 10.48
CA ALA A 17 21.03 -45.08 10.09
C ALA A 17 19.70 -44.36 10.22
N CYS A 18 19.51 -43.53 11.24
CA CYS A 18 18.40 -42.59 11.33
C CYS A 18 18.60 -41.49 10.27
N ALA A 19 17.90 -41.60 9.15
CA ALA A 19 17.79 -40.53 8.19
C ALA A 19 16.88 -39.44 8.75
N SER A 20 17.47 -38.36 9.26
CA SER A 20 16.75 -37.15 9.64
C SER A 20 16.21 -36.44 8.38
N THR A 21 14.96 -36.63 8.06
CA THR A 21 14.26 -35.84 7.00
C THR A 21 14.06 -34.42 7.52
N THR A 22 14.94 -33.52 7.14
CA THR A 22 14.72 -32.08 7.31
C THR A 22 13.55 -31.66 6.39
N ALA A 23 12.35 -31.49 6.95
CA ALA A 23 11.22 -30.92 6.27
C ALA A 23 11.57 -29.46 5.92
N SER A 24 11.85 -29.19 4.64
CA SER A 24 11.99 -27.84 4.10
C SER A 24 10.64 -27.18 4.16
N THR A 25 10.38 -26.33 5.15
CA THR A 25 9.20 -25.47 5.19
C THR A 25 9.30 -24.44 4.08
N SER A 26 8.67 -24.73 2.96
CA SER A 26 8.51 -23.77 1.87
C SER A 26 7.73 -22.56 2.43
N LYS A 27 8.40 -21.41 2.60
CA LYS A 27 7.77 -20.16 3.05
C LYS A 27 6.82 -19.74 1.95
N VAL A 28 5.51 -19.88 2.19
CA VAL A 28 4.48 -19.36 1.26
C VAL A 28 4.73 -17.87 1.08
N ALA A 29 4.88 -17.43 -0.16
CA ALA A 29 5.05 -16.01 -0.47
C ALA A 29 3.80 -15.24 -0.01
N ALA A 30 3.99 -14.09 0.63
CA ALA A 30 2.88 -13.23 1.03
C ALA A 30 2.09 -12.79 -0.20
N ALA A 31 0.75 -12.69 -0.06
CA ALA A 31 -0.07 -12.16 -1.13
C ALA A 31 0.40 -10.73 -1.52
N PRO A 32 0.32 -10.33 -2.80
CA PRO A 32 0.80 -9.02 -3.25
C PRO A 32 0.26 -7.85 -2.41
N ALA A 33 -1.01 -7.89 -2.03
CA ALA A 33 -1.65 -6.89 -1.18
C ALA A 33 -1.01 -6.80 0.21
N ASP A 34 -0.72 -7.94 0.83
CA ASP A 34 -0.10 -8.00 2.16
C ASP A 34 1.35 -7.52 2.12
N ALA A 35 2.08 -7.90 1.07
CA ALA A 35 3.46 -7.45 0.85
C ALA A 35 3.52 -5.93 0.59
N PHE A 36 2.54 -5.37 -0.14
CA PHE A 36 2.42 -3.94 -0.40
C PHE A 36 2.15 -3.15 0.89
N LEU A 37 1.18 -3.57 1.72
CA LEU A 37 0.92 -2.95 3.02
C LEU A 37 2.16 -3.04 3.93
N ALA A 38 2.81 -4.19 4.01
CA ALA A 38 4.02 -4.38 4.80
C ALA A 38 5.16 -3.46 4.32
N ALA A 39 5.27 -3.18 3.02
CA ALA A 39 6.26 -2.25 2.48
C ALA A 39 6.01 -0.81 2.96
N ILE A 40 4.74 -0.34 2.96
CA ILE A 40 4.37 0.99 3.48
C ILE A 40 4.57 1.06 5.01
N THR A 41 4.23 0.00 5.73
CA THR A 41 4.32 -0.10 7.19
C THR A 41 5.74 0.15 7.73
N ARG A 42 6.78 -0.12 6.93
CA ARG A 42 8.18 0.19 7.31
C ARG A 42 8.41 1.67 7.59
N HIS A 43 7.52 2.53 7.12
CA HIS A 43 7.59 3.98 7.22
C HIS A 43 6.58 4.56 8.21
N CYS A 44 5.98 3.72 9.06
CA CYS A 44 5.03 4.19 10.08
C CYS A 44 5.63 5.26 10.98
N GLY A 45 4.87 6.35 11.17
CA GLY A 45 5.28 7.52 11.94
C GLY A 45 6.16 8.52 11.15
N GLN A 46 6.59 8.19 9.94
CA GLN A 46 7.46 9.05 9.14
C GLN A 46 6.68 9.89 8.13
N ALA A 47 7.17 11.10 7.89
CA ALA A 47 6.65 12.00 6.86
C ALA A 47 7.73 12.25 5.79
N PHE A 48 7.28 12.49 4.55
CA PHE A 48 8.16 12.61 3.40
C PHE A 48 7.70 13.73 2.47
N ALA A 49 8.65 14.53 1.99
CA ALA A 49 8.40 15.56 1.00
C ALA A 49 8.13 14.94 -0.37
N GLY A 50 7.19 15.56 -1.10
CA GLY A 50 6.79 15.14 -2.43
C GLY A 50 6.94 16.23 -3.49
N ARG A 51 6.92 15.80 -4.75
CA ARG A 51 6.93 16.68 -5.91
C ARG A 51 6.01 16.14 -7.00
N ILE A 52 5.38 17.03 -7.75
CA ILE A 52 4.62 16.66 -8.94
C ILE A 52 5.61 16.25 -10.02
N ILE A 53 5.47 15.05 -10.57
CA ILE A 53 6.30 14.56 -11.69
C ILE A 53 5.51 14.45 -13.00
N ALA A 54 4.18 14.43 -12.92
CA ALA A 54 3.27 14.53 -14.06
C ALA A 54 2.00 15.27 -13.68
N ASN A 55 1.52 16.14 -14.58
CA ASN A 55 0.24 16.83 -14.45
C ASN A 55 -0.26 17.25 -15.84
N THR A 56 -0.92 16.34 -16.55
CA THR A 56 -1.36 16.51 -17.94
C THR A 56 -2.82 16.08 -18.12
N PRO A 57 -3.56 16.73 -19.04
CA PRO A 57 -3.22 17.98 -19.69
C PRO A 57 -3.24 19.12 -18.67
N LYS A 58 -2.47 20.18 -18.92
CA LYS A 58 -2.59 21.42 -18.17
C LYS A 58 -3.95 22.03 -18.50
N THR A 59 -4.73 22.31 -17.47
CA THR A 59 -5.93 23.14 -17.61
C THR A 59 -5.55 24.59 -17.33
N GLY A 60 -6.20 25.56 -17.95
CA GLY A 60 -5.95 26.97 -17.64
C GLY A 60 -6.40 27.43 -16.25
N ALA A 61 -7.01 26.52 -15.46
CA ALA A 61 -7.43 26.79 -14.09
C ALA A 61 -6.25 26.60 -13.12
N PRO A 62 -6.21 27.35 -12.00
CA PRO A 62 -5.22 27.13 -10.95
C PRO A 62 -5.25 25.67 -10.45
N ASP A 63 -4.09 25.05 -10.37
CA ASP A 63 -3.94 23.71 -9.81
C ASP A 63 -3.81 23.78 -8.27
N ALA A 64 -4.56 22.95 -7.57
CA ALA A 64 -4.56 22.95 -6.11
C ALA A 64 -3.20 22.55 -5.50
N PHE A 65 -2.35 21.85 -6.25
CA PHE A 65 -1.11 21.25 -5.78
C PHE A 65 0.14 22.00 -6.26
N GLU A 66 0.08 22.68 -7.41
CA GLU A 66 1.24 23.35 -8.00
C GLU A 66 1.73 24.51 -7.12
N GLY A 67 3.05 24.59 -6.94
CA GLY A 67 3.70 25.62 -6.12
C GLY A 67 3.51 25.43 -4.61
N LYS A 68 2.90 24.34 -4.16
CA LYS A 68 2.70 24.04 -2.74
C LYS A 68 3.72 23.00 -2.26
N ALA A 69 4.08 23.10 -0.98
CA ALA A 69 4.78 22.00 -0.31
C ALA A 69 3.86 20.79 -0.23
N LEU A 70 4.32 19.65 -0.71
CA LEU A 70 3.58 18.39 -0.68
C LEU A 70 4.23 17.46 0.32
N VAL A 71 3.48 16.95 1.27
CA VAL A 71 4.00 16.04 2.30
C VAL A 71 3.04 14.88 2.50
N MET A 72 3.51 13.64 2.40
CA MET A 72 2.80 12.47 2.89
C MET A 72 3.27 12.12 4.31
N HIS A 73 2.39 11.59 5.14
CA HIS A 73 2.71 11.14 6.48
C HIS A 73 2.08 9.77 6.73
N VAL A 74 2.89 8.73 6.92
CA VAL A 74 2.37 7.36 7.18
C VAL A 74 1.93 7.27 8.63
N ARG A 75 0.62 7.20 8.89
CA ARG A 75 -0.02 7.16 10.22
C ARG A 75 -1.07 6.05 10.30
N GLY A 76 -1.76 5.98 11.46
CA GLY A 76 -2.83 5.00 11.67
C GLY A 76 -2.32 3.58 11.50
N CYS A 77 -1.19 3.30 12.16
CA CYS A 77 -0.47 2.05 12.09
C CYS A 77 -0.77 1.13 13.30
N ASP A 78 -1.93 1.28 13.95
CA ASP A 78 -2.30 0.43 15.10
C ASP A 78 -2.52 -1.02 14.68
N ASP A 79 -3.14 -1.22 13.52
CA ASP A 79 -3.23 -2.52 12.84
C ASP A 79 -2.89 -2.34 11.35
N PRO A 80 -1.60 -2.25 11.02
CA PRO A 80 -1.16 -1.91 9.67
C PRO A 80 -1.36 -3.04 8.66
N SER A 81 -1.63 -4.27 9.14
CA SER A 81 -2.01 -5.39 8.29
C SER A 81 -3.45 -5.26 7.78
N ARG A 82 -4.27 -4.52 8.50
CA ARG A 82 -5.68 -4.29 8.19
C ARG A 82 -5.94 -2.93 7.55
N GLN A 83 -5.37 -1.86 8.11
CA GLN A 83 -5.59 -0.51 7.61
C GLN A 83 -4.39 0.40 7.87
N LEU A 84 -4.10 1.26 6.90
CA LEU A 84 -3.17 2.38 7.01
C LEU A 84 -3.90 3.68 6.66
N ARG A 85 -3.54 4.76 7.36
CA ARG A 85 -4.02 6.11 7.04
C ARG A 85 -2.79 6.96 6.69
N ILE A 86 -2.82 7.55 5.51
CA ILE A 86 -1.70 8.31 4.96
C ILE A 86 -2.20 9.72 4.61
N PRO A 87 -2.14 10.68 5.54
CA PRO A 87 -2.39 12.08 5.23
C PRO A 87 -1.53 12.59 4.08
N PHE A 88 -2.16 13.35 3.19
CA PHE A 88 -1.50 14.07 2.11
C PHE A 88 -1.74 15.58 2.29
N HIS A 89 -0.72 16.27 2.79
CA HIS A 89 -0.75 17.70 3.07
C HIS A 89 -0.31 18.49 1.85
N VAL A 90 -0.98 19.62 1.60
CA VAL A 90 -0.76 20.51 0.46
C VAL A 90 -0.61 21.94 0.97
N GLY A 91 0.61 22.36 1.32
CA GLY A 91 0.84 23.58 2.10
C GLY A 91 0.12 23.50 3.45
N ASP A 92 -0.70 24.49 3.77
CA ASP A 92 -1.51 24.55 5.01
C ASP A 92 -2.85 23.81 4.90
N ASP A 93 -3.11 23.15 3.78
CA ASP A 93 -4.31 22.32 3.60
C ASP A 93 -4.04 20.88 4.09
N HIS A 94 -4.64 20.53 5.23
CA HIS A 94 -4.53 19.23 5.89
C HIS A 94 -5.80 18.38 5.71
N SER A 95 -6.58 18.65 4.66
CA SER A 95 -7.91 18.05 4.44
C SER A 95 -7.89 16.61 3.97
N ARG A 96 -6.77 16.09 3.43
CA ARG A 96 -6.73 14.83 2.65
C ARG A 96 -6.03 13.71 3.42
N THR A 97 -6.68 12.53 3.43
CA THR A 97 -6.06 11.29 3.93
C THR A 97 -6.39 10.14 2.99
N TRP A 98 -5.38 9.46 2.50
CA TRP A 98 -5.57 8.15 1.87
C TRP A 98 -5.78 7.09 2.94
N VAL A 99 -6.87 6.34 2.81
CA VAL A 99 -7.21 5.22 3.69
C VAL A 99 -7.07 3.94 2.88
N LEU A 100 -6.03 3.17 3.17
CA LEU A 100 -5.79 1.86 2.59
C LEU A 100 -6.31 0.79 3.54
N THR A 101 -7.23 -0.04 3.06
CA THR A 101 -7.83 -1.12 3.87
C THR A 101 -7.61 -2.47 3.18
N ARG A 102 -7.16 -3.47 3.91
CA ARG A 102 -7.10 -4.86 3.45
C ARG A 102 -8.51 -5.41 3.33
N THR A 103 -8.86 -5.96 2.17
CA THR A 103 -10.14 -6.64 1.91
C THR A 103 -9.90 -8.13 1.69
N ALA A 104 -10.94 -8.92 1.64
CA ALA A 104 -10.82 -10.36 1.38
C ALA A 104 -10.14 -10.67 0.03
N SER A 105 -10.32 -9.79 -0.99
CA SER A 105 -9.82 -9.99 -2.36
C SER A 105 -8.58 -9.17 -2.71
N GLY A 106 -8.20 -8.16 -1.90
CA GLY A 106 -7.09 -7.26 -2.22
C GLY A 106 -7.04 -6.06 -1.30
N LEU A 107 -6.95 -4.87 -1.86
CA LEU A 107 -6.92 -3.60 -1.14
C LEU A 107 -8.06 -2.70 -1.57
N ARG A 108 -8.48 -1.83 -0.67
CA ARG A 108 -9.38 -0.70 -0.92
C ARG A 108 -8.63 0.59 -0.65
N LEU A 109 -8.70 1.54 -1.58
CA LEU A 109 -8.31 2.93 -1.38
C LEU A 109 -9.54 3.80 -1.26
N LYS A 110 -9.62 4.59 -0.18
CA LYS A 110 -10.58 5.68 -0.04
C LYS A 110 -9.86 7.00 0.26
N HIS A 111 -10.39 8.09 -0.27
CA HIS A 111 -9.92 9.45 -0.01
C HIS A 111 -10.83 10.08 1.03
N ASP A 112 -10.36 10.15 2.28
CA ASP A 112 -11.04 10.84 3.37
C ASP A 112 -10.70 12.33 3.29
N HIS A 113 -11.70 13.15 2.95
CA HIS A 113 -11.57 14.61 2.91
C HIS A 113 -12.38 15.23 4.02
N ARG A 114 -11.75 16.18 4.73
CA ARG A 114 -12.34 16.86 5.86
C ARG A 114 -12.14 18.36 5.79
N HIS A 115 -13.10 19.11 6.35
CA HIS A 115 -12.95 20.54 6.62
C HIS A 115 -12.08 20.80 7.86
N ALA A 116 -11.63 22.04 8.05
CA ALA A 116 -10.78 22.41 9.17
C ALA A 116 -11.45 22.19 10.57
N ASP A 117 -12.79 22.16 10.61
CA ASP A 117 -13.56 21.83 11.81
C ASP A 117 -13.72 20.31 12.04
N GLY A 118 -13.08 19.50 11.20
CA GLY A 118 -13.08 18.04 11.27
C GLY A 118 -14.29 17.36 10.62
N LYS A 119 -15.29 18.10 10.15
CA LYS A 119 -16.45 17.51 9.49
C LYS A 119 -16.08 16.94 8.12
N PRO A 120 -16.71 15.83 7.70
CA PRO A 120 -16.52 15.29 6.36
C PRO A 120 -16.89 16.30 5.28
N ASP A 121 -16.09 16.39 4.22
CA ASP A 121 -16.45 17.10 2.99
C ASP A 121 -17.55 16.34 2.25
N VAL A 122 -18.32 17.04 1.40
CA VAL A 122 -19.30 16.41 0.50
C VAL A 122 -18.63 15.43 -0.45
N LEU A 123 -17.42 15.78 -0.93
CA LEU A 123 -16.55 14.90 -1.74
C LEU A 123 -15.55 14.17 -0.84
N THR A 124 -16.03 13.21 -0.08
CA THR A 124 -15.20 12.37 0.80
C THR A 124 -15.46 10.90 0.58
N MET A 125 -14.54 10.04 1.02
CA MET A 125 -14.61 8.57 0.99
C MET A 125 -14.83 7.99 -0.41
N TYR A 126 -14.40 8.70 -1.45
CA TYR A 126 -14.37 8.18 -2.81
C TYR A 126 -13.09 7.38 -3.05
N GLY A 127 -13.12 6.45 -4.00
CA GLY A 127 -11.98 5.59 -4.33
C GLY A 127 -12.42 4.32 -5.06
N GLY A 128 -11.77 3.20 -4.73
CA GLY A 128 -12.13 1.90 -5.28
C GLY A 128 -11.31 0.75 -4.71
N ASP A 129 -11.69 -0.45 -5.12
CA ASP A 129 -11.02 -1.70 -4.76
C ASP A 129 -10.08 -2.16 -5.89
N THR A 130 -9.02 -2.88 -5.53
CA THR A 130 -8.21 -3.58 -6.53
C THR A 130 -9.05 -4.64 -7.22
N VAL A 131 -9.03 -4.67 -8.56
CA VAL A 131 -9.72 -5.68 -9.39
C VAL A 131 -8.75 -6.75 -9.90
N GLN A 132 -7.45 -6.51 -9.76
CA GLN A 132 -6.36 -7.43 -10.06
C GLN A 132 -5.48 -7.57 -8.83
N PRO A 133 -4.76 -8.69 -8.66
CA PRO A 133 -3.88 -8.88 -7.51
C PRO A 133 -2.80 -7.80 -7.34
N GLY A 134 -2.45 -7.09 -8.42
CA GLY A 134 -1.35 -6.15 -8.42
C GLY A 134 0.00 -6.82 -8.13
N SER A 135 0.90 -6.06 -7.50
CA SER A 135 2.21 -6.56 -7.09
C SER A 135 2.57 -6.05 -5.69
N ALA A 136 3.66 -6.55 -5.14
CA ALA A 136 4.22 -6.04 -3.87
C ALA A 136 4.66 -4.57 -3.93
N VAL A 137 4.83 -4.02 -5.14
CA VAL A 137 5.33 -2.66 -5.36
C VAL A 137 4.33 -1.72 -6.03
N ARG A 138 3.22 -2.25 -6.62
CA ARG A 138 2.19 -1.43 -7.26
C ARG A 138 0.80 -2.02 -7.09
N GLN A 139 -0.15 -1.17 -6.71
CA GLN A 139 -1.58 -1.48 -6.61
C GLN A 139 -2.40 -0.45 -7.38
N GLU A 140 -3.47 -0.89 -8.05
CA GLU A 140 -4.36 -0.04 -8.84
C GLU A 140 -5.80 -0.14 -8.33
N PHE A 141 -6.47 1.01 -8.28
CA PHE A 141 -7.79 1.19 -7.68
C PHE A 141 -8.72 1.87 -8.68
N PRO A 142 -9.37 1.15 -9.59
CA PRO A 142 -10.44 1.71 -10.42
C PRO A 142 -11.57 2.24 -9.55
N VAL A 143 -12.20 3.32 -9.99
CA VAL A 143 -13.33 3.93 -9.30
C VAL A 143 -14.45 2.92 -9.05
N ASP A 144 -14.96 2.84 -7.81
CA ASP A 144 -16.08 1.95 -7.46
C ASP A 144 -17.46 2.58 -7.71
N ALA A 145 -18.50 1.75 -7.66
CA ALA A 145 -19.87 2.17 -7.93
C ALA A 145 -20.38 3.25 -6.95
N GLU A 146 -19.95 3.16 -5.67
CA GLU A 146 -20.29 4.17 -4.65
C GLU A 146 -19.71 5.54 -5.01
N SER A 147 -18.46 5.58 -5.41
CA SER A 147 -17.75 6.79 -5.83
C SER A 147 -18.35 7.36 -7.14
N ILE A 148 -18.70 6.51 -8.11
CA ILE A 148 -19.40 6.92 -9.34
C ILE A 148 -20.71 7.62 -8.98
N ALA A 149 -21.52 7.02 -8.11
CA ALA A 149 -22.77 7.63 -7.66
C ALA A 149 -22.56 8.94 -6.90
N LEU A 150 -21.50 9.03 -6.06
CA LEU A 150 -21.13 10.27 -5.38
C LEU A 150 -20.74 11.36 -6.38
N PHE A 151 -19.89 11.08 -7.34
CA PHE A 151 -19.46 12.03 -8.37
C PHE A 151 -20.62 12.53 -9.23
N GLY A 152 -21.59 11.66 -9.54
CA GLY A 152 -22.81 12.05 -10.23
C GLY A 152 -23.65 13.06 -9.45
N ARG A 153 -23.78 12.87 -8.13
CA ARG A 153 -24.57 13.79 -7.27
C ARG A 153 -23.88 15.13 -6.99
N THR A 154 -22.54 15.16 -7.05
CA THR A 154 -21.74 16.33 -6.67
C THR A 154 -21.18 17.11 -7.86
N GLY A 155 -21.64 16.83 -9.08
CA GLY A 155 -21.21 17.53 -10.29
C GLY A 155 -19.77 17.20 -10.74
N SER A 156 -19.18 16.12 -10.22
CA SER A 156 -17.82 15.68 -10.52
C SER A 156 -17.76 14.60 -11.61
N ALA A 157 -18.64 14.68 -12.62
CA ALA A 157 -18.86 13.66 -13.65
C ALA A 157 -17.58 13.21 -14.38
N VAL A 158 -16.57 14.07 -14.52
CA VAL A 158 -15.28 13.71 -15.10
C VAL A 158 -14.54 12.65 -14.31
N SER A 159 -14.88 12.45 -13.06
CA SER A 159 -14.19 11.53 -12.13
C SER A 159 -14.73 10.10 -12.14
N VAL A 160 -15.83 9.83 -12.85
CA VAL A 160 -16.47 8.50 -12.91
C VAL A 160 -15.64 7.44 -13.66
N THR A 161 -14.53 7.83 -14.27
CA THR A 161 -13.58 6.94 -14.95
C THR A 161 -12.18 7.00 -14.35
N ASN A 162 -12.05 7.55 -13.16
CA ASN A 162 -10.76 7.60 -12.48
C ASN A 162 -10.22 6.20 -12.19
N THR A 163 -8.92 6.05 -12.34
CA THR A 163 -8.14 4.97 -11.75
C THR A 163 -7.02 5.62 -10.96
N TRP A 164 -6.92 5.26 -9.70
CA TRP A 164 -5.77 5.62 -8.87
C TRP A 164 -4.77 4.48 -8.84
N ALA A 165 -3.50 4.81 -8.59
CA ALA A 165 -2.49 3.81 -8.31
C ALA A 165 -1.52 4.33 -7.24
N MET A 166 -0.93 3.38 -6.54
CA MET A 166 0.16 3.64 -5.61
C MET A 166 1.30 2.70 -5.89
N GLU A 167 2.54 3.23 -5.86
CA GLU A 167 3.76 2.43 -5.93
C GLU A 167 4.61 2.68 -4.70
N ILE A 168 5.38 1.66 -4.30
CA ILE A 168 6.35 1.79 -3.22
C ILE A 168 7.62 1.02 -3.52
N GLU A 169 8.75 1.70 -3.36
CA GLU A 169 10.09 1.15 -3.24
C GLU A 169 10.60 1.57 -1.86
N PRO A 170 10.52 0.67 -0.84
CA PRO A 170 10.84 1.02 0.54
C PRO A 170 12.21 1.66 0.69
N GLY A 171 12.29 2.78 1.43
CA GLY A 171 13.52 3.54 1.63
C GLY A 171 13.98 4.34 0.41
N ARG A 172 13.22 4.35 -0.68
CA ARG A 172 13.57 5.08 -1.91
C ARG A 172 12.47 6.01 -2.37
N ARG A 173 11.29 5.50 -2.72
CA ARG A 173 10.20 6.34 -3.22
C ARG A 173 8.82 5.76 -2.95
N PHE A 174 7.84 6.64 -2.85
CA PHE A 174 6.43 6.35 -2.96
C PHE A 174 5.84 7.20 -4.09
N LEU A 175 4.93 6.62 -4.90
CA LEU A 175 4.23 7.32 -5.97
C LEU A 175 2.73 7.22 -5.73
N TYR A 176 2.05 8.35 -5.81
CA TYR A 176 0.60 8.43 -5.97
C TYR A 176 0.27 8.86 -7.39
N GLU A 177 -0.65 8.17 -8.02
CA GLU A 177 -1.08 8.41 -9.39
C GLU A 177 -2.60 8.52 -9.47
N LEU A 178 -3.07 9.46 -10.29
CA LEU A 178 -4.43 9.52 -10.81
C LEU A 178 -4.38 9.53 -12.33
N ARG A 179 -5.07 8.60 -12.98
CA ARG A 179 -5.25 8.61 -14.42
C ARG A 179 -6.71 8.42 -14.83
N ARG A 180 -7.04 8.85 -16.05
CA ARG A 180 -8.33 8.63 -16.71
C ARG A 180 -8.14 8.46 -18.21
N PRO A 181 -9.08 7.78 -18.91
CA PRO A 181 -9.18 7.84 -20.37
C PRO A 181 -9.17 9.29 -20.87
N GLY A 182 -8.59 9.53 -22.04
CA GLY A 182 -8.46 10.90 -22.57
C GLY A 182 -7.19 11.64 -22.16
N GLY A 183 -6.23 10.95 -21.51
CA GLY A 183 -4.87 11.47 -21.28
C GLY A 183 -4.66 12.20 -19.97
N ARG A 184 -5.64 12.21 -19.04
CA ARG A 184 -5.37 12.74 -17.68
C ARG A 184 -4.36 11.85 -16.98
N LEU A 185 -3.26 12.46 -16.56
CA LEU A 185 -2.25 11.87 -15.70
C LEU A 185 -1.81 12.91 -14.66
N PHE A 186 -1.94 12.56 -13.39
CA PHE A 186 -1.39 13.32 -12.27
C PHE A 186 -0.57 12.37 -11.41
N GLN A 187 0.69 12.73 -11.15
CA GLN A 187 1.59 11.92 -10.34
C GLN A 187 2.34 12.80 -9.36
N VAL A 188 2.37 12.33 -8.11
CA VAL A 188 3.21 12.90 -7.04
C VAL A 188 4.15 11.82 -6.55
N GLU A 189 5.45 12.10 -6.58
CA GLU A 189 6.50 11.23 -6.06
C GLU A 189 6.99 11.79 -4.72
N PHE A 190 7.18 10.92 -3.73
CA PHE A 190 7.72 11.23 -2.40
C PHE A 190 9.05 10.50 -2.21
N ASP A 191 10.05 11.23 -1.70
CA ASP A 191 11.37 10.68 -1.41
C ASP A 191 11.39 9.99 -0.04
N LEU A 192 11.38 8.66 -0.03
CA LEU A 192 11.40 7.87 1.20
C LEU A 192 12.80 7.69 1.80
N ALA A 193 13.85 8.19 1.15
CA ALA A 193 15.21 8.14 1.70
C ALA A 193 15.43 9.20 2.78
N VAL A 194 14.70 10.32 2.73
CA VAL A 194 14.90 11.47 3.61
C VAL A 194 13.59 11.87 4.30
N PRO A 195 13.32 11.35 5.51
CA PRO A 195 12.19 11.80 6.29
C PRO A 195 12.26 13.30 6.59
N VAL A 196 11.09 13.96 6.62
CA VAL A 196 10.94 15.37 7.02
C VAL A 196 10.21 15.48 8.36
N ALA A 197 10.20 16.68 8.95
CA ALA A 197 9.40 16.93 10.15
C ALA A 197 7.93 16.58 9.89
N ALA A 198 7.32 15.88 10.84
CA ALA A 198 5.90 15.52 10.73
C ALA A 198 5.06 16.81 10.69
N PRO A 199 4.16 16.96 9.70
CA PRO A 199 3.24 18.10 9.66
C PRO A 199 2.22 18.00 10.80
N PRO A 200 1.44 19.08 11.04
CA PRO A 200 0.30 19.03 11.95
C PRO A 200 -0.62 17.84 11.63
N PRO A 201 -1.41 17.33 12.58
CA PRO A 201 -2.39 16.29 12.31
C PRO A 201 -3.34 16.68 11.17
N PRO A 202 -3.81 15.73 10.36
CA PRO A 202 -4.84 16.01 9.36
C PRO A 202 -6.13 16.43 10.06
N TRP A 203 -6.94 17.23 9.37
CA TRP A 203 -8.22 17.69 9.91
C TRP A 203 -9.12 16.50 10.25
N GLY A 204 -9.75 16.54 11.44
CA GLY A 204 -10.66 15.49 11.91
C GLY A 204 -9.99 14.21 12.40
N SER A 205 -8.71 14.26 12.79
CA SER A 205 -7.98 13.11 13.39
C SER A 205 -7.87 13.26 14.92
#